data_138ed1dc067570da5af7fd63f494e692
#
_entry.id   138ed1dc067570da5af7fd63f494e692
#
_cell.length_a   1.000
_cell.length_b   1.000
_cell.length_c   1.000
_cell.angle_alpha   90.00
_cell.angle_beta   90.00
_cell.angle_gamma   90.00
#
_symmetry.space_group_name_H-M   'P 1'
#
loop_
_entity.id
_entity.type
_entity.pdbx_description
1 polymer ?
#
loop_
_entity_poly.entity_id
_entity_poly.type
_entity_poly.pdbx_seq_one_letter_code
_entity_poly.pdbx_strand_id
1 'polypeptide(L)'
;MLEKNIREQIIELIHQQVVPAVGCTEPMAVALCTARATELLGQRPEHISVLLSANILKNAMGVGIPGTGMIGLPIAIALGALVGKSEYQLEVIKDLTPETLEAGKTFISENRIDVKLKDGITEKLYIEITCEAEGHRATAIISCAHTNIVFEEKDGTVLLDKMQPSTAAVEKAPLCLNLNTVWEFATTTPVDEIEFILEAKRYNLRAAAEALKGNYGHCLGKIMDRPLSRGIFGNSIFSHVIAKTASACDARMGGALIPVMSNSGSGNQGICATNPVAVFAKENENTREELIRALTLSHLTAIYIKQSLGALSALCGCVVASIGSSCGITYLMGGNYINVCHSVKNMIANLTGMICDGAKPSCSLKISSGVSTAILSATLSMEGKHVTSAEGIIDEDVDKSIRNLTSIGKEAMCITDDMVLNIMTNKCN
;
A
#
# COMPACT_ATOMS: atom_id res chain seq x y z
N MET A 1 11.24 -17.99 -23.58
CA MET A 1 10.07 -17.07 -23.65
C MET A 1 8.82 -17.85 -23.28
N LEU A 2 8.05 -17.36 -22.33
CA LEU A 2 6.80 -17.97 -21.88
C LEU A 2 5.77 -18.07 -23.02
N GLU A 3 4.89 -19.06 -22.94
CA GLU A 3 3.75 -19.19 -23.87
C GLU A 3 2.86 -17.94 -23.83
N LYS A 4 2.25 -17.60 -24.96
CA LYS A 4 1.42 -16.39 -25.11
C LYS A 4 0.30 -16.33 -24.06
N ASN A 5 -0.41 -17.44 -23.84
CA ASN A 5 -1.49 -17.50 -22.85
C ASN A 5 -1.01 -17.19 -21.41
N ILE A 6 0.18 -17.66 -21.02
CA ILE A 6 0.78 -17.38 -19.71
C ILE A 6 1.16 -15.90 -19.62
N ARG A 7 1.73 -15.33 -20.70
CA ARG A 7 2.06 -13.90 -20.71
C ARG A 7 0.81 -13.02 -20.57
N GLU A 8 -0.27 -13.34 -21.29
CA GLU A 8 -1.55 -12.63 -21.19
C GLU A 8 -2.13 -12.67 -19.77
N GLN A 9 -2.08 -13.82 -19.10
CA GLN A 9 -2.51 -13.95 -17.70
C GLN A 9 -1.65 -13.11 -16.74
N ILE A 10 -0.34 -13.07 -16.95
CA ILE A 10 0.57 -12.25 -16.13
C ILE A 10 0.30 -10.75 -16.37
N ILE A 11 0.09 -10.34 -17.61
CA ILE A 11 -0.26 -8.95 -17.97
C ILE A 11 -1.56 -8.55 -17.29
N GLU A 12 -2.60 -9.39 -17.38
CA GLU A 12 -3.87 -9.16 -16.70
C GLU A 12 -3.68 -9.02 -15.19
N LEU A 13 -2.89 -9.89 -14.57
CA LEU A 13 -2.55 -9.81 -13.14
C LEU A 13 -1.85 -8.49 -12.79
N ILE A 14 -0.89 -8.05 -13.60
CA ILE A 14 -0.22 -6.77 -13.36
C ILE A 14 -1.23 -5.63 -13.46
N HIS A 15 -2.10 -5.59 -14.46
CA HIS A 15 -3.14 -4.56 -14.61
C HIS A 15 -4.12 -4.53 -13.43
N GLN A 16 -4.42 -5.67 -12.83
CA GLN A 16 -5.29 -5.75 -11.65
C GLN A 16 -4.58 -5.28 -10.37
N GLN A 17 -3.28 -5.50 -10.25
CA GLN A 17 -2.52 -5.24 -9.03
C GLN A 17 -1.76 -3.91 -9.02
N VAL A 18 -1.46 -3.35 -10.20
CA VAL A 18 -0.73 -2.09 -10.37
C VAL A 18 -1.69 -1.04 -10.93
N VAL A 19 -2.36 -0.34 -10.01
CA VAL A 19 -3.43 0.61 -10.33
C VAL A 19 -3.21 1.95 -9.64
N PRO A 20 -3.65 3.07 -10.24
CA PRO A 20 -3.60 4.38 -9.59
C PRO A 20 -4.46 4.40 -8.32
N ALA A 21 -3.95 5.08 -7.28
CA ALA A 21 -4.67 5.30 -6.03
C ALA A 21 -4.38 6.69 -5.46
N VAL A 22 -5.39 7.36 -4.91
CA VAL A 22 -5.26 8.65 -4.21
C VAL A 22 -5.41 8.43 -2.71
N GLY A 23 -4.43 8.88 -1.93
CA GLY A 23 -4.46 8.71 -0.47
C GLY A 23 -4.34 7.25 -0.02
N CYS A 24 -4.85 6.96 1.18
CA CYS A 24 -4.94 5.62 1.73
C CYS A 24 -6.35 5.06 1.53
N THR A 25 -6.46 3.82 1.09
CA THR A 25 -7.74 3.20 0.75
C THR A 25 -8.63 2.95 1.96
N GLU A 26 -8.05 2.64 3.12
CA GLU A 26 -8.80 2.30 4.32
C GLU A 26 -9.64 3.48 4.86
N PRO A 27 -9.11 4.70 5.09
CA PRO A 27 -9.96 5.80 5.51
C PRO A 27 -10.96 6.24 4.45
N MET A 28 -10.63 6.08 3.16
CA MET A 28 -11.59 6.37 2.07
C MET A 28 -12.71 5.34 2.03
N ALA A 29 -12.47 4.07 2.32
CA ALA A 29 -13.51 3.07 2.45
C ALA A 29 -14.43 3.34 3.66
N VAL A 30 -13.87 3.83 4.78
CA VAL A 30 -14.67 4.28 5.92
C VAL A 30 -15.52 5.49 5.55
N ALA A 31 -14.97 6.48 4.86
CA ALA A 31 -15.72 7.65 4.36
C ALA A 31 -16.82 7.23 3.35
N LEU A 32 -16.54 6.26 2.47
CA LEU A 32 -17.52 5.69 1.52
C LEU A 32 -18.68 5.01 2.26
N CYS A 33 -18.38 4.18 3.25
CA CYS A 33 -19.39 3.53 4.07
C CYS A 33 -20.24 4.57 4.83
N THR A 34 -19.61 5.63 5.34
CA THR A 34 -20.30 6.74 6.00
C THR A 34 -21.20 7.52 5.04
N ALA A 35 -20.71 7.84 3.85
CA ALA A 35 -21.50 8.48 2.81
C ALA A 35 -22.74 7.65 2.47
N ARG A 36 -22.57 6.35 2.30
CA ARG A 36 -23.68 5.45 1.99
C ARG A 36 -24.71 5.38 3.11
N ALA A 37 -24.27 5.23 4.37
CA ALA A 37 -25.19 5.24 5.52
C ALA A 37 -25.95 6.58 5.64
N THR A 38 -25.27 7.71 5.37
CA THR A 38 -25.89 9.05 5.36
C THR A 38 -26.91 9.20 4.22
N GLU A 39 -26.61 8.71 3.02
CA GLU A 39 -27.55 8.69 1.88
C GLU A 39 -28.82 7.88 2.20
N LEU A 40 -28.66 6.72 2.84
CA LEU A 40 -29.79 5.90 3.30
C LEU A 40 -30.63 6.63 4.36
N LEU A 41 -29.97 7.29 5.32
CA LEU A 41 -30.66 8.08 6.35
C LEU A 41 -31.48 9.21 5.71
N GLY A 42 -30.95 9.85 4.66
CA GLY A 42 -31.61 10.91 3.89
C GLY A 42 -31.49 12.30 4.51
N GLN A 43 -30.70 12.44 5.58
CA GLN A 43 -30.43 13.72 6.26
C GLN A 43 -29.06 13.71 6.92
N ARG A 44 -28.60 14.88 7.40
CA ARG A 44 -27.33 14.99 8.13
C ARG A 44 -27.41 14.23 9.45
N PRO A 45 -26.48 13.30 9.73
CA PRO A 45 -26.51 12.55 10.99
C PRO A 45 -26.20 13.46 12.20
N GLU A 46 -26.89 13.21 13.30
CA GLU A 46 -26.62 13.79 14.62
C GLU A 46 -25.57 12.95 15.37
N HIS A 47 -25.56 11.64 15.13
CA HIS A 47 -24.60 10.72 15.71
C HIS A 47 -24.18 9.66 14.68
N ILE A 48 -22.89 9.27 14.75
CA ILE A 48 -22.30 8.25 13.87
C ILE A 48 -21.56 7.22 14.72
N SER A 49 -22.04 5.99 14.75
CA SER A 49 -21.37 4.85 15.34
C SER A 49 -20.58 4.08 14.29
N VAL A 50 -19.33 3.80 14.59
CA VAL A 50 -18.35 3.19 13.67
C VAL A 50 -17.75 1.95 14.31
N LEU A 51 -17.94 0.79 13.68
CA LEU A 51 -17.34 -0.47 14.11
C LEU A 51 -16.40 -0.99 13.01
N LEU A 52 -15.15 -1.23 13.36
CA LEU A 52 -14.09 -1.55 12.41
C LEU A 52 -13.36 -2.84 12.78
N SER A 53 -12.91 -3.58 11.77
CA SER A 53 -11.89 -4.60 12.00
C SER A 53 -10.57 -3.97 12.46
N ALA A 54 -9.77 -4.75 13.17
CA ALA A 54 -8.46 -4.38 13.69
C ALA A 54 -7.54 -3.77 12.62
N ASN A 55 -7.52 -4.39 11.44
CA ASN A 55 -6.66 -3.95 10.33
C ASN A 55 -7.10 -2.62 9.71
N ILE A 56 -8.41 -2.40 9.56
CA ILE A 56 -8.93 -1.12 9.07
C ILE A 56 -8.61 -0.01 10.07
N LEU A 57 -8.89 -0.22 11.35
CA LEU A 57 -8.59 0.77 12.38
C LEU A 57 -7.10 1.12 12.39
N LYS A 58 -6.22 0.11 12.47
CA LYS A 58 -4.76 0.28 12.48
C LYS A 58 -4.26 1.11 11.29
N ASN A 59 -4.77 0.85 10.08
CA ASN A 59 -4.28 1.49 8.85
C ASN A 59 -4.90 2.87 8.61
N ALA A 60 -6.04 3.17 9.20
CA ALA A 60 -6.76 4.43 8.96
C ALA A 60 -6.52 5.52 10.02
N MET A 61 -6.11 5.14 11.26
CA MET A 61 -6.04 6.10 12.37
C MET A 61 -4.88 7.11 12.26
N GLY A 62 -3.82 6.83 11.51
CA GLY A 62 -2.60 7.64 11.52
C GLY A 62 -2.23 8.30 10.20
N VAL A 63 -3.06 8.18 9.16
CA VAL A 63 -2.73 8.65 7.81
C VAL A 63 -3.39 9.99 7.48
N GLY A 64 -2.71 10.83 6.69
CA GLY A 64 -3.24 12.09 6.18
C GLY A 64 -4.43 11.87 5.24
N ILE A 65 -5.50 12.62 5.45
CA ILE A 65 -6.69 12.59 4.59
C ILE A 65 -6.51 13.60 3.46
N PRO A 66 -6.68 13.16 2.20
CA PRO A 66 -6.38 13.96 1.03
C PRO A 66 -7.07 15.33 1.04
N GLY A 67 -6.30 16.41 0.82
CA GLY A 67 -6.80 17.77 0.71
C GLY A 67 -7.19 18.45 2.03
N THR A 68 -7.12 17.75 3.18
CA THR A 68 -7.60 18.30 4.46
C THR A 68 -6.52 18.90 5.33
N GLY A 69 -5.25 18.51 5.16
CA GLY A 69 -4.18 18.79 6.10
C GLY A 69 -4.35 18.11 7.47
N MET A 70 -5.35 17.22 7.63
CA MET A 70 -5.67 16.51 8.86
C MET A 70 -5.36 15.03 8.74
N ILE A 71 -5.29 14.35 9.90
CA ILE A 71 -4.93 12.93 10.01
C ILE A 71 -6.09 12.15 10.63
N GLY A 72 -6.29 10.93 10.14
CA GLY A 72 -7.08 9.90 10.81
C GLY A 72 -8.55 9.85 10.47
N LEU A 73 -9.24 8.94 11.13
CA LEU A 73 -10.63 8.58 10.87
C LEU A 73 -11.64 9.72 11.12
N PRO A 74 -11.56 10.52 12.20
CA PRO A 74 -12.60 11.48 12.49
C PRO A 74 -12.92 12.42 11.33
N ILE A 75 -11.91 12.97 10.67
CA ILE A 75 -12.14 13.88 9.53
C ILE A 75 -12.64 13.12 8.28
N ALA A 76 -12.20 11.88 8.03
CA ALA A 76 -12.67 11.07 6.94
C ALA A 76 -14.17 10.73 7.10
N ILE A 77 -14.60 10.37 8.32
CA ILE A 77 -15.99 10.08 8.68
C ILE A 77 -16.85 11.36 8.54
N ALA A 78 -16.41 12.46 9.14
CA ALA A 78 -17.14 13.73 9.07
C ALA A 78 -17.36 14.19 7.61
N LEU A 79 -16.33 14.12 6.77
CA LEU A 79 -16.44 14.49 5.36
C LEU A 79 -17.27 13.48 4.56
N GLY A 80 -17.20 12.19 4.87
CA GLY A 80 -18.08 11.17 4.32
C GLY A 80 -19.56 11.52 4.54
N ALA A 81 -19.91 11.98 5.75
CA ALA A 81 -21.28 12.37 6.10
C ALA A 81 -21.71 13.73 5.51
N LEU A 82 -20.79 14.67 5.32
CA LEU A 82 -21.16 16.06 4.95
C LEU A 82 -21.09 16.32 3.45
N VAL A 83 -20.16 15.70 2.74
CA VAL A 83 -19.87 15.96 1.32
C VAL A 83 -19.72 14.69 0.50
N GLY A 84 -19.61 13.54 1.17
CA GLY A 84 -19.36 12.26 0.52
C GLY A 84 -20.52 11.85 -0.40
N LYS A 85 -20.18 11.27 -1.56
CA LYS A 85 -21.11 10.63 -2.48
C LYS A 85 -20.65 9.22 -2.76
N SER A 86 -21.47 8.23 -2.41
CA SER A 86 -21.08 6.81 -2.52
C SER A 86 -20.81 6.38 -3.96
N GLU A 87 -21.42 7.03 -4.95
CA GLU A 87 -21.17 6.80 -6.38
C GLU A 87 -19.71 7.05 -6.81
N TYR A 88 -18.97 7.87 -6.07
CA TYR A 88 -17.57 8.17 -6.34
C TYR A 88 -16.59 7.12 -5.82
N GLN A 89 -17.08 6.09 -5.18
CA GLN A 89 -16.27 5.00 -4.63
C GLN A 89 -15.14 5.56 -3.72
N LEU A 90 -13.89 5.19 -3.93
CA LEU A 90 -12.76 5.67 -3.11
C LEU A 90 -12.37 7.16 -3.36
N GLU A 91 -12.98 7.82 -4.32
CA GLU A 91 -12.89 9.28 -4.49
C GLU A 91 -14.04 10.03 -3.78
N VAL A 92 -14.68 9.39 -2.81
CA VAL A 92 -15.91 9.80 -2.11
C VAL A 92 -15.94 11.26 -1.67
N ILE A 93 -14.79 11.84 -1.31
CA ILE A 93 -14.67 13.25 -0.86
C ILE A 93 -14.06 14.18 -1.92
N LYS A 94 -14.12 13.83 -3.21
CA LYS A 94 -13.50 14.66 -4.28
C LYS A 94 -14.11 16.06 -4.40
N ASP A 95 -15.34 16.23 -3.96
CA ASP A 95 -16.06 17.54 -3.95
C ASP A 95 -15.72 18.38 -2.70
N LEU A 96 -14.62 18.07 -1.98
CA LEU A 96 -14.16 18.81 -0.81
C LEU A 96 -13.88 20.26 -1.14
N THR A 97 -14.46 21.18 -0.34
CA THR A 97 -14.18 22.61 -0.38
C THR A 97 -13.66 23.11 0.98
N PRO A 98 -13.06 24.31 1.05
CA PRO A 98 -12.67 24.89 2.34
C PRO A 98 -13.81 24.98 3.35
N GLU A 99 -15.03 25.32 2.88
CA GLU A 99 -16.21 25.46 3.73
C GLU A 99 -16.65 24.11 4.29
N THR A 100 -16.66 23.06 3.47
CA THR A 100 -17.01 21.70 3.92
C THR A 100 -15.94 21.12 4.85
N LEU A 101 -14.68 21.50 4.67
CA LEU A 101 -13.60 21.13 5.60
C LEU A 101 -13.82 21.76 6.98
N GLU A 102 -14.15 23.04 7.06
CA GLU A 102 -14.44 23.71 8.34
C GLU A 102 -15.70 23.12 9.00
N ALA A 103 -16.74 22.80 8.21
CA ALA A 103 -17.91 22.09 8.71
C ALA A 103 -17.54 20.70 9.28
N GLY A 104 -16.61 19.99 8.64
CA GLY A 104 -16.09 18.70 9.13
C GLY A 104 -15.35 18.84 10.45
N LYS A 105 -14.51 19.87 10.61
CA LYS A 105 -13.84 20.17 11.88
C LYS A 105 -14.84 20.46 13.00
N THR A 106 -15.86 21.25 12.72
CA THR A 106 -16.96 21.55 13.66
C THR A 106 -17.67 20.25 14.07
N PHE A 107 -18.03 19.39 13.10
CA PHE A 107 -18.69 18.13 13.34
C PHE A 107 -17.88 17.22 14.30
N ILE A 108 -16.55 17.18 14.15
CA ILE A 108 -15.67 16.44 15.06
C ILE A 108 -15.70 17.05 16.47
N SER A 109 -15.63 18.37 16.57
CA SER A 109 -15.60 19.07 17.88
C SER A 109 -16.89 18.90 18.68
N GLU A 110 -18.00 18.56 18.04
CA GLU A 110 -19.29 18.26 18.67
C GLU A 110 -19.40 16.85 19.25
N ASN A 111 -18.31 16.03 19.17
CA ASN A 111 -18.24 14.64 19.65
C ASN A 111 -19.37 13.74 19.12
N ARG A 112 -19.67 13.87 17.84
CA ARG A 112 -20.75 13.13 17.16
C ARG A 112 -20.31 11.76 16.59
N ILE A 113 -19.05 11.41 16.72
CA ILE A 113 -18.44 10.21 16.12
C ILE A 113 -17.89 9.30 17.21
N ASP A 114 -18.36 8.06 17.26
CA ASP A 114 -17.89 7.03 18.17
C ASP A 114 -17.27 5.88 17.38
N VAL A 115 -15.95 5.70 17.50
CA VAL A 115 -15.20 4.67 16.75
C VAL A 115 -14.74 3.58 17.69
N LYS A 116 -15.12 2.33 17.40
CA LYS A 116 -14.78 1.15 18.18
C LYS A 116 -14.31 -0.02 17.30
N LEU A 117 -13.61 -0.95 17.92
CA LEU A 117 -13.37 -2.26 17.33
C LEU A 117 -14.68 -3.07 17.29
N LYS A 118 -14.85 -3.83 16.23
CA LYS A 118 -15.90 -4.85 16.13
C LYS A 118 -15.39 -6.14 16.74
N ASP A 119 -16.01 -6.58 17.82
CA ASP A 119 -15.68 -7.84 18.46
C ASP A 119 -16.21 -9.04 17.67
N GLY A 120 -15.51 -10.17 17.77
CA GLY A 120 -15.97 -11.46 17.26
C GLY A 120 -15.95 -11.63 15.74
N ILE A 121 -15.26 -10.75 14.99
CA ILE A 121 -15.10 -10.91 13.54
C ILE A 121 -13.73 -11.48 13.19
N THR A 122 -13.70 -12.27 12.11
CA THR A 122 -12.48 -12.84 11.51
C THR A 122 -12.02 -12.10 10.26
N GLU A 123 -12.91 -11.29 9.67
CA GLU A 123 -12.66 -10.52 8.47
C GLU A 123 -11.62 -9.44 8.71
N LYS A 124 -10.55 -9.47 7.94
CA LYS A 124 -9.49 -8.46 7.99
C LYS A 124 -9.93 -7.08 7.47
N LEU A 125 -10.94 -7.07 6.60
CA LEU A 125 -11.57 -5.86 6.09
C LEU A 125 -13.05 -5.88 6.43
N TYR A 126 -13.43 -5.10 7.44
CA TYR A 126 -14.80 -4.90 7.89
C TYR A 126 -15.00 -3.48 8.39
N ILE A 127 -16.05 -2.84 7.89
CA ILE A 127 -16.44 -1.46 8.21
C ILE A 127 -17.97 -1.47 8.37
N GLU A 128 -18.47 -1.12 9.54
CA GLU A 128 -19.90 -0.96 9.81
C GLU A 128 -20.14 0.46 10.33
N ILE A 129 -21.01 1.19 9.63
CA ILE A 129 -21.37 2.56 9.96
C ILE A 129 -22.86 2.62 10.21
N THR A 130 -23.23 3.15 11.38
CA THR A 130 -24.60 3.49 11.71
C THR A 130 -24.74 4.99 11.91
N CYS A 131 -25.60 5.61 11.12
CA CYS A 131 -25.95 7.03 11.20
C CYS A 131 -27.35 7.18 11.83
N GLU A 132 -27.48 8.12 12.76
CA GLU A 132 -28.72 8.37 13.50
C GLU A 132 -29.05 9.88 13.48
N ALA A 133 -30.31 10.24 13.24
CA ALA A 133 -30.85 11.59 13.37
C ALA A 133 -32.37 11.55 13.52
N GLU A 134 -32.93 12.41 14.40
CA GLU A 134 -34.40 12.60 14.58
C GLU A 134 -35.17 11.30 14.82
N GLY A 135 -34.55 10.32 15.48
CA GLY A 135 -35.14 9.00 15.75
C GLY A 135 -35.11 8.01 14.58
N HIS A 136 -34.53 8.39 13.44
CA HIS A 136 -34.26 7.51 12.30
C HIS A 136 -32.82 6.95 12.38
N ARG A 137 -32.64 5.75 11.85
CA ARG A 137 -31.37 5.05 11.82
C ARG A 137 -31.11 4.41 10.47
N ALA A 138 -29.87 4.50 9.99
CA ALA A 138 -29.43 3.78 8.79
C ALA A 138 -28.06 3.15 9.01
N THR A 139 -27.87 1.92 8.54
CA THR A 139 -26.62 1.16 8.66
C THR A 139 -26.16 0.71 7.30
N ALA A 140 -24.87 0.88 7.02
CA ALA A 140 -24.17 0.30 5.87
C ALA A 140 -22.95 -0.50 6.32
N ILE A 141 -22.64 -1.61 5.62
CA ILE A 141 -21.46 -2.44 5.90
C ILE A 141 -20.67 -2.65 4.60
N ILE A 142 -19.35 -2.43 4.70
CA ILE A 142 -18.37 -2.82 3.68
C ILE A 142 -17.54 -3.98 4.22
N SER A 143 -17.42 -5.06 3.44
CA SER A 143 -16.60 -6.22 3.82
C SER A 143 -15.89 -6.85 2.63
N CYS A 144 -14.78 -7.54 2.89
CA CYS A 144 -13.93 -8.27 1.94
C CYS A 144 -13.13 -7.39 0.96
N ALA A 145 -13.69 -6.33 0.41
CA ALA A 145 -13.01 -5.35 -0.46
C ALA A 145 -13.44 -3.93 -0.10
N HIS A 146 -12.56 -2.94 -0.33
CA HIS A 146 -12.73 -1.54 0.12
C HIS A 146 -13.98 -0.83 -0.44
N THR A 147 -14.57 -1.34 -1.50
CA THR A 147 -15.76 -0.76 -2.15
C THR A 147 -16.96 -1.71 -2.18
N ASN A 148 -16.84 -2.88 -1.54
CA ASN A 148 -17.87 -3.91 -1.57
C ASN A 148 -18.88 -3.69 -0.43
N ILE A 149 -19.96 -2.98 -0.71
CA ILE A 149 -21.10 -2.82 0.23
C ILE A 149 -21.87 -4.14 0.26
N VAL A 150 -21.93 -4.76 1.44
CA VAL A 150 -22.55 -6.08 1.65
C VAL A 150 -23.86 -6.02 2.42
N PHE A 151 -24.12 -4.93 3.14
CA PHE A 151 -25.32 -4.79 3.93
C PHE A 151 -25.80 -3.34 3.97
N GLU A 152 -27.13 -3.15 3.89
CA GLU A 152 -27.81 -1.87 4.03
C GLU A 152 -29.13 -2.05 4.77
N GLU A 153 -29.37 -1.21 5.77
CA GLU A 153 -30.60 -1.18 6.56
C GLU A 153 -31.05 0.25 6.82
N LYS A 154 -32.35 0.49 6.85
CA LYS A 154 -32.96 1.74 7.32
C LYS A 154 -34.17 1.44 8.19
N ASP A 155 -34.20 2.00 9.40
CA ASP A 155 -35.30 1.90 10.37
C ASP A 155 -35.80 0.46 10.60
N GLY A 156 -34.87 -0.52 10.70
CA GLY A 156 -35.16 -1.94 10.84
C GLY A 156 -35.53 -2.68 9.55
N THR A 157 -35.60 -1.96 8.41
CA THR A 157 -35.86 -2.57 7.11
C THR A 157 -34.54 -2.84 6.39
N VAL A 158 -34.23 -4.12 6.16
CA VAL A 158 -33.05 -4.54 5.39
C VAL A 158 -33.29 -4.26 3.89
N LEU A 159 -32.42 -3.47 3.28
CA LEU A 159 -32.46 -3.10 1.87
C LEU A 159 -31.50 -3.93 1.02
N LEU A 160 -30.37 -4.34 1.61
CA LEU A 160 -29.37 -5.20 1.00
C LEU A 160 -28.80 -6.14 2.06
N ASP A 161 -28.72 -7.44 1.77
CA ASP A 161 -27.99 -8.42 2.57
C ASP A 161 -27.22 -9.39 1.64
N LYS A 162 -25.91 -9.20 1.58
CA LYS A 162 -24.94 -10.08 0.91
C LYS A 162 -23.90 -10.60 1.90
N MET A 163 -24.21 -10.59 3.20
CA MET A 163 -23.28 -11.02 4.25
C MET A 163 -23.02 -12.53 4.25
N GLN A 164 -23.92 -13.32 3.68
CA GLN A 164 -23.67 -14.75 3.50
C GLN A 164 -22.72 -14.97 2.33
N PRO A 165 -21.74 -15.89 2.46
CA PRO A 165 -20.89 -16.25 1.33
C PRO A 165 -21.81 -16.78 0.21
N SER A 166 -21.90 -16.04 -0.90
CA SER A 166 -22.50 -16.57 -2.11
C SER A 166 -21.69 -17.79 -2.49
N THR A 167 -22.33 -18.96 -2.50
CA THR A 167 -21.77 -20.18 -3.02
C THR A 167 -21.22 -19.92 -4.42
N ALA A 168 -19.90 -19.93 -4.51
CA ALA A 168 -19.12 -20.12 -5.73
C ALA A 168 -19.39 -19.18 -6.92
N ALA A 169 -18.76 -18.01 -6.91
CA ALA A 169 -17.99 -17.70 -8.12
C ALA A 169 -16.81 -18.67 -8.10
N VAL A 170 -16.67 -19.49 -9.15
CA VAL A 170 -15.46 -20.28 -9.36
C VAL A 170 -14.35 -19.26 -9.65
N GLU A 171 -13.63 -18.81 -8.61
CA GLU A 171 -12.42 -18.04 -8.78
C GLU A 171 -11.47 -18.93 -9.60
N LYS A 172 -11.10 -18.47 -10.79
CA LYS A 172 -10.01 -19.11 -11.55
C LYS A 172 -8.85 -19.29 -10.59
N ALA A 173 -8.30 -20.51 -10.50
CA ALA A 173 -7.17 -20.79 -9.63
C ALA A 173 -6.11 -19.70 -9.86
N PRO A 174 -5.63 -19.04 -8.81
CA PRO A 174 -4.69 -17.92 -8.95
C PRO A 174 -3.45 -18.41 -9.69
N LEU A 175 -2.96 -17.61 -10.63
CA LEU A 175 -1.74 -17.92 -11.39
C LEU A 175 -0.59 -18.13 -10.38
N CYS A 176 -0.06 -19.36 -10.35
CA CYS A 176 1.00 -19.73 -9.42
C CYS A 176 2.34 -19.25 -9.97
N LEU A 177 2.83 -18.11 -9.46
CA LEU A 177 4.13 -17.56 -9.83
C LEU A 177 5.26 -18.21 -9.00
N ASN A 178 6.46 -18.19 -9.56
CA ASN A 178 7.73 -18.39 -8.88
C ASN A 178 8.75 -17.38 -9.43
N LEU A 179 9.89 -17.23 -8.77
CA LEU A 179 10.85 -16.19 -9.15
C LEU A 179 11.43 -16.42 -10.55
N ASN A 180 11.59 -17.65 -10.98
CA ASN A 180 12.06 -17.95 -12.34
C ASN A 180 11.05 -17.51 -13.41
N THR A 181 9.76 -17.78 -13.20
CA THR A 181 8.69 -17.31 -14.10
C THR A 181 8.65 -15.79 -14.16
N VAL A 182 8.80 -15.11 -13.01
CA VAL A 182 8.86 -13.65 -12.92
C VAL A 182 10.06 -13.10 -13.72
N TRP A 183 11.23 -13.70 -13.54
CA TRP A 183 12.43 -13.34 -14.28
C TRP A 183 12.27 -13.55 -15.80
N GLU A 184 11.84 -14.74 -16.21
CA GLU A 184 11.65 -15.05 -17.63
C GLU A 184 10.64 -14.11 -18.27
N PHE A 185 9.51 -13.85 -17.60
CA PHE A 185 8.51 -12.90 -18.09
C PHE A 185 9.13 -11.51 -18.30
N ALA A 186 9.79 -10.95 -17.28
CA ALA A 186 10.32 -9.59 -17.34
C ALA A 186 11.43 -9.42 -18.40
N THR A 187 12.24 -10.47 -18.61
CA THR A 187 13.43 -10.37 -19.47
C THR A 187 13.19 -10.81 -20.92
N THR A 188 12.17 -11.62 -21.18
CA THR A 188 11.96 -12.20 -22.53
C THR A 188 10.65 -11.79 -23.22
N THR A 189 9.69 -11.19 -22.49
CA THR A 189 8.45 -10.70 -23.09
C THR A 189 8.73 -9.53 -24.04
N PRO A 190 8.05 -9.46 -25.22
CA PRO A 190 8.13 -8.29 -26.09
C PRO A 190 7.88 -6.99 -25.33
N VAL A 191 8.70 -5.96 -25.57
CA VAL A 191 8.68 -4.72 -24.81
C VAL A 191 7.35 -3.97 -24.93
N ASP A 192 6.75 -4.01 -26.10
CA ASP A 192 5.45 -3.41 -26.40
C ASP A 192 4.30 -4.02 -25.57
N GLU A 193 4.40 -5.31 -25.20
CA GLU A 193 3.41 -5.96 -24.32
C GLU A 193 3.49 -5.46 -22.86
N ILE A 194 4.64 -4.92 -22.40
CA ILE A 194 4.90 -4.56 -21.00
C ILE A 194 5.23 -3.07 -20.80
N GLU A 195 5.24 -2.28 -21.86
CA GLU A 195 5.59 -0.85 -21.82
C GLU A 195 4.66 -0.03 -20.91
N PHE A 196 3.42 -0.46 -20.71
CA PHE A 196 2.44 0.18 -19.83
C PHE A 196 2.95 0.37 -18.40
N ILE A 197 3.93 -0.42 -17.95
CA ILE A 197 4.53 -0.30 -16.61
C ILE A 197 5.19 1.06 -16.37
N LEU A 198 5.54 1.80 -17.43
CA LEU A 198 6.08 3.15 -17.33
C LEU A 198 5.10 4.16 -16.70
N GLU A 199 3.80 3.86 -16.73
CA GLU A 199 2.81 4.67 -16.02
C GLU A 199 3.11 4.73 -14.52
N ALA A 200 3.61 3.65 -13.93
CA ALA A 200 4.01 3.63 -12.52
C ALA A 200 5.10 4.68 -12.24
N LYS A 201 6.11 4.77 -13.11
CA LYS A 201 7.16 5.81 -13.03
C LYS A 201 6.54 7.21 -13.12
N ARG A 202 5.62 7.43 -14.07
CA ARG A 202 4.98 8.74 -14.27
C ARG A 202 4.26 9.22 -13.02
N TYR A 203 3.42 8.38 -12.42
CA TYR A 203 2.67 8.70 -11.21
C TYR A 203 3.58 8.90 -10.00
N ASN A 204 4.48 7.96 -9.74
CA ASN A 204 5.23 7.93 -8.49
C ASN A 204 6.36 8.97 -8.43
N LEU A 205 7.00 9.30 -9.56
CA LEU A 205 7.95 10.42 -9.61
C LEU A 205 7.25 11.78 -9.57
N ARG A 206 6.02 11.90 -10.09
CA ARG A 206 5.21 13.10 -9.93
C ARG A 206 4.87 13.35 -8.47
N ALA A 207 4.50 12.31 -7.72
CA ALA A 207 4.26 12.40 -6.28
C ALA A 207 5.52 12.85 -5.51
N ALA A 208 6.69 12.31 -5.88
CA ALA A 208 7.96 12.76 -5.30
C ALA A 208 8.25 14.25 -5.58
N ALA A 209 7.97 14.71 -6.80
CA ALA A 209 8.17 16.11 -7.17
C ALA A 209 7.20 17.06 -6.43
N GLU A 210 5.98 16.61 -6.16
CA GLU A 210 4.99 17.39 -5.40
C GLU A 210 5.41 17.58 -3.94
N ALA A 211 5.94 16.52 -3.30
CA ALA A 211 6.43 16.60 -1.93
C ALA A 211 7.53 17.65 -1.73
N LEU A 212 8.34 17.89 -2.76
CA LEU A 212 9.41 18.90 -2.69
C LEU A 212 8.89 20.35 -2.68
N LYS A 213 7.67 20.58 -3.21
CA LYS A 213 7.04 21.91 -3.23
C LYS A 213 6.38 22.27 -1.89
N GLY A 214 5.89 21.27 -1.15
CA GLY A 214 5.16 21.42 0.10
C GLY A 214 5.91 20.88 1.33
N ASN A 215 5.20 20.83 2.45
CA ASN A 215 5.65 20.19 3.68
C ASN A 215 4.68 19.05 4.01
N TYR A 216 5.01 17.85 3.51
CA TYR A 216 4.19 16.66 3.71
C TYR A 216 4.90 15.70 4.66
N GLY A 217 4.14 15.06 5.54
CA GLY A 217 4.64 14.06 6.47
C GLY A 217 5.82 14.57 7.30
N HIS A 218 6.90 13.79 7.32
CA HIS A 218 8.15 14.19 8.00
C HIS A 218 9.12 14.96 7.11
N CYS A 219 8.76 15.24 5.87
CA CYS A 219 9.63 15.88 4.87
C CYS A 219 10.97 15.15 4.68
N LEU A 220 11.02 13.84 4.93
CA LEU A 220 12.27 13.08 4.92
C LEU A 220 12.99 13.19 3.59
N GLY A 221 12.27 13.00 2.47
CA GLY A 221 12.87 13.13 1.15
C GLY A 221 13.42 14.53 0.87
N LYS A 222 12.72 15.58 1.32
CA LYS A 222 13.17 16.98 1.21
C LYS A 222 14.40 17.25 2.10
N ILE A 223 14.46 16.63 3.27
CA ILE A 223 15.61 16.74 4.18
C ILE A 223 16.83 16.04 3.57
N MET A 224 16.64 14.87 2.97
CA MET A 224 17.73 14.13 2.29
C MET A 224 18.36 14.90 1.13
N ASP A 225 17.62 15.83 0.51
CA ASP A 225 18.09 16.65 -0.60
C ASP A 225 18.84 17.94 -0.14
N ARG A 226 18.92 18.22 1.17
CA ARG A 226 19.59 19.40 1.73
C ARG A 226 21.12 19.24 1.76
N PRO A 227 21.88 20.37 1.73
CA PRO A 227 23.35 20.34 1.74
C PRO A 227 23.96 19.54 2.88
N LEU A 228 23.41 19.64 4.10
CA LEU A 228 23.88 18.87 5.27
C LEU A 228 23.75 17.37 5.03
N SER A 229 22.59 16.91 4.55
CA SER A 229 22.37 15.48 4.29
C SER A 229 23.24 14.99 3.14
N ARG A 230 23.42 15.79 2.10
CA ARG A 230 24.36 15.50 0.99
C ARG A 230 25.81 15.42 1.49
N GLY A 231 26.21 16.20 2.48
CA GLY A 231 27.51 16.11 3.13
C GLY A 231 27.72 14.81 3.89
N ILE A 232 26.64 14.25 4.49
CA ILE A 232 26.69 13.00 5.25
C ILE A 232 26.58 11.77 4.34
N PHE A 233 25.61 11.76 3.41
CA PHE A 233 25.28 10.60 2.57
C PHE A 233 25.89 10.65 1.17
N GLY A 234 26.57 11.73 0.82
CA GLY A 234 27.07 12.00 -0.52
C GLY A 234 25.98 12.44 -1.50
N ASN A 235 26.41 12.98 -2.63
CA ASN A 235 25.55 13.27 -3.79
C ASN A 235 25.67 12.08 -4.76
N SER A 236 24.93 11.02 -4.51
CA SER A 236 25.10 9.72 -5.16
C SER A 236 23.75 9.11 -5.54
N ILE A 237 23.77 8.10 -6.40
CA ILE A 237 22.59 7.31 -6.75
C ILE A 237 21.85 6.84 -5.47
N PHE A 238 22.62 6.38 -4.47
CA PHE A 238 22.08 5.90 -3.20
C PHE A 238 21.24 6.97 -2.49
N SER A 239 21.78 8.17 -2.31
CA SER A 239 21.05 9.25 -1.63
C SER A 239 19.85 9.75 -2.44
N HIS A 240 19.96 9.79 -3.78
CA HIS A 240 18.87 10.22 -4.66
C HIS A 240 17.70 9.21 -4.68
N VAL A 241 18.01 7.93 -4.70
CA VAL A 241 16.98 6.86 -4.60
C VAL A 241 16.19 7.02 -3.31
N ILE A 242 16.88 7.19 -2.16
CA ILE A 242 16.22 7.39 -0.87
C ILE A 242 15.38 8.66 -0.89
N ALA A 243 15.96 9.79 -1.31
CA ALA A 243 15.28 11.09 -1.31
C ALA A 243 13.99 11.06 -2.15
N LYS A 244 14.04 10.55 -3.39
CA LYS A 244 12.87 10.52 -4.28
C LYS A 244 11.81 9.53 -3.82
N THR A 245 12.22 8.39 -3.24
CA THR A 245 11.27 7.38 -2.77
C THR A 245 10.59 7.84 -1.49
N ALA A 246 11.34 8.38 -0.53
CA ALA A 246 10.80 8.97 0.69
C ALA A 246 9.87 10.17 0.39
N SER A 247 10.24 11.05 -0.55
CA SER A 247 9.39 12.20 -0.95
C SER A 247 8.02 11.75 -1.43
N ALA A 248 7.92 10.75 -2.29
CA ALA A 248 6.62 10.24 -2.78
C ALA A 248 5.77 9.69 -1.62
N CYS A 249 6.40 8.99 -0.66
CA CYS A 249 5.73 8.52 0.54
C CYS A 249 5.31 9.68 1.46
N ASP A 250 6.16 10.67 1.66
CA ASP A 250 5.83 11.87 2.45
C ASP A 250 4.60 12.58 1.87
N ALA A 251 4.52 12.77 0.54
CA ALA A 251 3.36 13.34 -0.13
C ALA A 251 2.10 12.52 0.16
N ARG A 252 2.16 11.21 -0.12
CA ARG A 252 1.01 10.32 0.03
C ARG A 252 0.53 10.23 1.48
N MET A 253 1.44 10.00 2.42
CA MET A 253 1.10 9.84 3.85
C MET A 253 0.73 11.15 4.53
N GLY A 254 1.20 12.27 4.00
CA GLY A 254 0.84 13.62 4.43
C GLY A 254 -0.45 14.17 3.83
N GLY A 255 -1.18 13.36 3.04
CA GLY A 255 -2.50 13.74 2.50
C GLY A 255 -2.44 14.65 1.27
N ALA A 256 -1.37 14.58 0.47
CA ALA A 256 -1.36 15.27 -0.82
C ALA A 256 -2.45 14.72 -1.76
N LEU A 257 -3.18 15.62 -2.43
CA LEU A 257 -4.17 15.28 -3.46
C LEU A 257 -3.47 14.93 -4.78
N ILE A 258 -2.72 13.84 -4.76
CA ILE A 258 -1.99 13.36 -5.94
C ILE A 258 -2.06 11.85 -6.02
N PRO A 259 -2.41 11.29 -7.20
CA PRO A 259 -2.42 9.86 -7.38
C PRO A 259 -1.00 9.30 -7.41
N VAL A 260 -0.83 8.13 -6.82
CA VAL A 260 0.35 7.28 -6.94
C VAL A 260 -0.05 5.97 -7.61
N MET A 261 0.87 5.33 -8.32
CA MET A 261 0.65 3.96 -8.76
C MET A 261 0.88 3.02 -7.59
N SER A 262 -0.13 2.23 -7.26
CA SER A 262 -0.07 1.22 -6.21
C SER A 262 0.52 -0.09 -6.70
N ASN A 263 0.74 -1.01 -5.77
CA ASN A 263 1.02 -2.42 -6.05
C ASN A 263 0.33 -3.25 -4.97
N SER A 264 -0.42 -4.26 -5.37
CA SER A 264 -1.14 -5.18 -4.46
C SER A 264 -1.93 -4.45 -3.38
N GLY A 265 -2.68 -3.43 -3.76
CA GLY A 265 -3.55 -2.64 -2.89
C GLY A 265 -2.85 -1.60 -2.01
N SER A 266 -1.53 -1.38 -2.16
CA SER A 266 -0.79 -0.38 -1.37
C SER A 266 -0.02 0.61 -2.25
N GLY A 267 -0.31 1.90 -2.11
CA GLY A 267 0.43 2.96 -2.80
C GLY A 267 1.90 3.02 -2.35
N ASN A 268 2.19 2.78 -1.09
CA ASN A 268 3.57 2.73 -0.59
C ASN A 268 4.37 1.56 -1.18
N GLN A 269 3.73 0.40 -1.41
CA GLN A 269 4.37 -0.70 -2.14
C GLN A 269 4.66 -0.31 -3.59
N GLY A 270 3.70 0.32 -4.27
CA GLY A 270 3.92 0.81 -5.63
C GLY A 270 5.05 1.84 -5.72
N ILE A 271 5.14 2.77 -4.77
CA ILE A 271 6.25 3.74 -4.66
C ILE A 271 7.59 3.01 -4.48
N CYS A 272 7.66 2.04 -3.55
CA CYS A 272 8.87 1.24 -3.30
C CYS A 272 9.29 0.38 -4.49
N ALA A 273 8.34 -0.19 -5.23
CA ALA A 273 8.64 -1.00 -6.40
C ALA A 273 9.07 -0.15 -7.62
N THR A 274 8.66 1.14 -7.66
CA THR A 274 8.88 2.01 -8.82
C THR A 274 10.08 2.94 -8.68
N ASN A 275 10.07 3.80 -7.64
CA ASN A 275 10.98 4.95 -7.58
C ASN A 275 12.45 4.55 -7.48
N PRO A 276 12.84 3.53 -6.67
CA PRO A 276 14.24 3.11 -6.62
C PRO A 276 14.77 2.68 -7.97
N VAL A 277 13.99 1.87 -8.70
CA VAL A 277 14.34 1.38 -10.03
C VAL A 277 14.42 2.51 -11.04
N ALA A 278 13.43 3.41 -11.05
CA ALA A 278 13.36 4.51 -11.99
C ALA A 278 14.48 5.55 -11.79
N VAL A 279 14.83 5.85 -10.54
CA VAL A 279 15.91 6.77 -10.21
C VAL A 279 17.27 6.14 -10.53
N PHE A 280 17.46 4.87 -10.12
CA PHE A 280 18.68 4.13 -10.43
C PHE A 280 18.93 4.08 -11.94
N ALA A 281 17.93 3.64 -12.72
CA ALA A 281 18.05 3.54 -14.17
C ALA A 281 18.43 4.87 -14.84
N LYS A 282 17.85 5.98 -14.35
CA LYS A 282 18.17 7.31 -14.88
C LYS A 282 19.62 7.70 -14.64
N GLU A 283 20.13 7.48 -13.43
CA GLU A 283 21.47 7.92 -13.04
C GLU A 283 22.57 6.95 -13.48
N ASN A 284 22.22 5.68 -13.68
CA ASN A 284 23.10 4.66 -14.26
C ASN A 284 23.05 4.65 -15.80
N GLU A 285 22.33 5.61 -16.41
CA GLU A 285 22.19 5.78 -17.86
C GLU A 285 21.67 4.54 -18.60
N ASN A 286 20.80 3.75 -17.94
CA ASN A 286 20.17 2.59 -18.53
C ASN A 286 19.19 2.98 -19.64
N THR A 287 19.05 2.10 -20.63
CA THR A 287 18.14 2.29 -21.76
C THR A 287 16.67 2.24 -21.31
N ARG A 288 15.79 2.73 -22.21
CA ARG A 288 14.35 2.67 -21.98
C ARG A 288 13.85 1.23 -21.83
N GLU A 289 14.35 0.30 -22.62
CA GLU A 289 14.00 -1.12 -22.55
C GLU A 289 14.44 -1.73 -21.22
N GLU A 290 15.68 -1.50 -20.80
CA GLU A 290 16.18 -1.98 -19.50
C GLU A 290 15.30 -1.46 -18.34
N LEU A 291 14.90 -0.20 -18.38
CA LEU A 291 13.98 0.37 -17.39
C LEU A 291 12.63 -0.31 -17.38
N ILE A 292 12.01 -0.56 -18.55
CA ILE A 292 10.72 -1.27 -18.65
C ILE A 292 10.83 -2.67 -18.04
N ARG A 293 11.85 -3.42 -18.41
CA ARG A 293 12.11 -4.78 -17.91
C ARG A 293 12.38 -4.77 -16.39
N ALA A 294 13.17 -3.84 -15.90
CA ALA A 294 13.47 -3.70 -14.47
C ALA A 294 12.24 -3.33 -13.64
N LEU A 295 11.39 -2.43 -14.12
CA LEU A 295 10.13 -2.08 -13.46
C LEU A 295 9.17 -3.28 -13.46
N THR A 296 9.06 -3.99 -14.56
CA THR A 296 8.24 -5.20 -14.67
C THR A 296 8.72 -6.26 -13.67
N LEU A 297 10.03 -6.52 -13.62
CA LEU A 297 10.63 -7.44 -12.67
C LEU A 297 10.33 -7.04 -11.22
N SER A 298 10.52 -5.77 -10.89
CA SER A 298 10.28 -5.23 -9.55
C SER A 298 8.82 -5.38 -9.12
N HIS A 299 7.89 -4.94 -9.96
CA HIS A 299 6.47 -4.99 -9.65
C HIS A 299 5.94 -6.42 -9.56
N LEU A 300 6.33 -7.28 -10.49
CA LEU A 300 5.86 -8.67 -10.53
C LEU A 300 6.46 -9.51 -9.39
N THR A 301 7.71 -9.25 -8.98
CA THR A 301 8.29 -9.87 -7.77
C THR A 301 7.50 -9.47 -6.52
N ALA A 302 7.13 -8.20 -6.37
CA ALA A 302 6.32 -7.75 -5.25
C ALA A 302 4.93 -8.41 -5.25
N ILE A 303 4.28 -8.53 -6.40
CA ILE A 303 2.99 -9.23 -6.55
C ILE A 303 3.13 -10.71 -6.16
N TYR A 304 4.15 -11.39 -6.67
CA TYR A 304 4.43 -12.79 -6.35
C TYR A 304 4.56 -13.04 -4.84
N ILE A 305 5.40 -12.27 -4.17
CA ILE A 305 5.59 -12.41 -2.72
C ILE A 305 4.27 -12.08 -1.98
N LYS A 306 3.54 -11.07 -2.45
CA LYS A 306 2.28 -10.65 -1.83
C LYS A 306 1.17 -11.68 -1.97
N GLN A 307 1.12 -12.44 -3.07
CA GLN A 307 0.18 -13.57 -3.21
C GLN A 307 0.33 -14.60 -2.08
N SER A 308 1.56 -14.89 -1.67
CA SER A 308 1.84 -15.84 -0.57
C SER A 308 1.59 -15.22 0.81
N LEU A 309 1.92 -13.95 1.00
CA LEU A 309 1.77 -13.24 2.28
C LEU A 309 0.30 -12.92 2.62
N GLY A 310 -0.54 -12.68 1.61
CA GLY A 310 -1.92 -12.24 1.75
C GLY A 310 -2.06 -10.71 1.83
N ALA A 311 -3.31 -10.22 1.79
CA ALA A 311 -3.63 -8.80 1.65
C ALA A 311 -3.13 -7.95 2.83
N LEU A 312 -3.38 -8.41 4.05
CA LEU A 312 -3.04 -7.69 5.30
C LEU A 312 -2.18 -8.60 6.20
N SER A 313 -1.10 -8.04 6.72
CA SER A 313 -0.12 -8.73 7.56
C SER A 313 0.61 -7.73 8.45
N ALA A 314 1.12 -8.17 9.59
CA ALA A 314 2.03 -7.39 10.42
C ALA A 314 3.44 -7.23 9.81
N LEU A 315 3.81 -8.03 8.82
CA LEU A 315 5.01 -7.77 8.04
C LEU A 315 4.81 -6.54 7.17
N CYS A 316 5.74 -5.60 7.23
CA CYS A 316 5.62 -4.35 6.49
C CYS A 316 5.65 -4.57 4.96
N GLY A 317 4.66 -4.03 4.24
CA GLY A 317 4.59 -4.14 2.78
C GLY A 317 5.78 -3.50 2.06
N CYS A 318 6.50 -2.55 2.68
CA CYS A 318 7.72 -2.00 2.08
C CYS A 318 8.85 -3.05 1.99
N VAL A 319 8.89 -4.06 2.87
CA VAL A 319 9.84 -5.18 2.76
C VAL A 319 9.63 -5.91 1.44
N VAL A 320 8.38 -6.31 1.18
CA VAL A 320 7.99 -7.02 -0.04
C VAL A 320 8.36 -6.22 -1.30
N ALA A 321 7.98 -4.95 -1.33
CA ALA A 321 8.22 -4.09 -2.49
C ALA A 321 9.70 -3.74 -2.66
N SER A 322 10.47 -3.62 -1.57
CA SER A 322 11.90 -3.39 -1.64
C SER A 322 12.67 -4.63 -2.11
N ILE A 323 12.19 -5.85 -1.83
CA ILE A 323 12.71 -7.07 -2.47
C ILE A 323 12.50 -6.97 -3.99
N GLY A 324 11.32 -6.53 -4.43
CA GLY A 324 11.07 -6.30 -5.85
C GLY A 324 12.05 -5.29 -6.46
N SER A 325 12.24 -4.13 -5.82
CA SER A 325 13.17 -3.12 -6.35
C SER A 325 14.63 -3.58 -6.30
N SER A 326 15.03 -4.43 -5.34
CA SER A 326 16.37 -5.03 -5.36
C SER A 326 16.60 -5.90 -6.60
N CYS A 327 15.58 -6.66 -7.02
CA CYS A 327 15.63 -7.43 -8.26
C CYS A 327 15.79 -6.52 -9.49
N GLY A 328 14.99 -5.45 -9.57
CA GLY A 328 15.06 -4.49 -10.66
C GLY A 328 16.42 -3.78 -10.73
N ILE A 329 16.98 -3.36 -9.59
CA ILE A 329 18.30 -2.72 -9.51
C ILE A 329 19.40 -3.72 -9.89
N THR A 330 19.34 -4.95 -9.42
CA THR A 330 20.30 -6.01 -9.79
C THR A 330 20.32 -6.22 -11.31
N TYR A 331 19.15 -6.24 -11.95
CA TYR A 331 19.03 -6.33 -13.41
C TYR A 331 19.66 -5.11 -14.11
N LEU A 332 19.40 -3.89 -13.63
CA LEU A 332 19.97 -2.65 -14.20
C LEU A 332 21.50 -2.58 -14.05
N MET A 333 22.07 -3.24 -13.07
CA MET A 333 23.52 -3.40 -12.92
C MET A 333 24.13 -4.46 -13.85
N GLY A 334 23.31 -5.11 -14.70
CA GLY A 334 23.75 -6.21 -15.59
C GLY A 334 23.72 -7.59 -14.96
N GLY A 335 23.08 -7.74 -13.77
CA GLY A 335 22.96 -9.01 -13.08
C GLY A 335 22.05 -10.02 -13.81
N ASN A 336 22.38 -11.29 -13.69
CA ASN A 336 21.59 -12.40 -14.21
C ASN A 336 20.60 -12.96 -13.15
N TYR A 337 19.88 -14.04 -13.48
CA TYR A 337 18.93 -14.68 -12.58
C TYR A 337 19.53 -15.09 -11.23
N ILE A 338 20.77 -15.61 -11.24
CA ILE A 338 21.46 -16.04 -10.02
C ILE A 338 21.73 -14.82 -9.11
N ASN A 339 22.16 -13.70 -9.68
CA ASN A 339 22.34 -12.45 -8.93
C ASN A 339 21.00 -11.98 -8.32
N VAL A 340 19.89 -12.08 -9.06
CA VAL A 340 18.57 -11.74 -8.53
C VAL A 340 18.18 -12.65 -7.36
N CYS A 341 18.41 -13.97 -7.45
CA CYS A 341 18.18 -14.90 -6.34
C CYS A 341 19.00 -14.51 -5.10
N HIS A 342 20.28 -14.17 -5.30
CA HIS A 342 21.17 -13.72 -4.21
C HIS A 342 20.67 -12.42 -3.57
N SER A 343 20.26 -11.45 -4.37
CA SER A 343 19.71 -10.20 -3.88
C SER A 343 18.45 -10.42 -3.04
N VAL A 344 17.54 -11.29 -3.48
CA VAL A 344 16.32 -11.67 -2.72
C VAL A 344 16.69 -12.30 -1.37
N LYS A 345 17.64 -13.23 -1.32
CA LYS A 345 18.12 -13.86 -0.08
C LYS A 345 18.69 -12.83 0.89
N ASN A 346 19.54 -11.91 0.40
CA ASN A 346 20.09 -10.80 1.19
C ASN A 346 18.99 -9.92 1.80
N MET A 347 17.97 -9.59 1.01
CA MET A 347 16.84 -8.78 1.46
C MET A 347 16.00 -9.47 2.54
N ILE A 348 15.72 -10.76 2.38
CA ILE A 348 14.94 -11.56 3.34
C ILE A 348 15.70 -11.63 4.67
N ALA A 349 16.99 -11.98 4.64
CA ALA A 349 17.81 -12.07 5.84
C ALA A 349 17.88 -10.76 6.63
N ASN A 350 17.85 -9.62 5.94
CA ASN A 350 17.99 -8.31 6.57
C ASN A 350 16.67 -7.75 7.11
N LEU A 351 15.54 -7.90 6.37
CA LEU A 351 14.32 -7.10 6.63
C LEU A 351 13.14 -7.88 7.19
N THR A 352 13.23 -9.19 7.42
CA THR A 352 12.10 -10.02 7.88
C THR A 352 11.46 -9.51 9.17
N GLY A 353 12.22 -8.82 10.04
CA GLY A 353 11.71 -8.28 11.30
C GLY A 353 11.03 -6.90 11.23
N MET A 354 10.87 -6.30 10.05
CA MET A 354 10.25 -4.98 9.95
C MET A 354 8.72 -5.08 10.04
N ILE A 355 8.17 -4.68 11.17
CA ILE A 355 6.72 -4.73 11.42
C ILE A 355 5.96 -3.56 10.79
N CYS A 356 4.68 -3.80 10.46
CA CYS A 356 3.71 -2.81 10.01
C CYS A 356 2.81 -2.39 11.18
N ASP A 357 2.86 -1.13 11.56
CA ASP A 357 2.04 -0.51 12.59
C ASP A 357 1.06 0.52 11.97
N GLY A 358 0.54 0.25 10.79
CA GLY A 358 -0.43 1.06 10.06
C GLY A 358 0.19 2.12 9.15
N ALA A 359 -0.65 2.69 8.28
CA ALA A 359 -0.24 3.76 7.37
C ALA A 359 -0.12 5.10 8.10
N LYS A 360 1.03 5.77 7.96
CA LYS A 360 1.32 7.04 8.65
C LYS A 360 2.56 7.72 8.08
N PRO A 361 2.80 9.02 8.40
CA PRO A 361 3.97 9.75 7.89
C PRO A 361 5.32 9.05 8.12
N SER A 362 5.51 8.35 9.25
CA SER A 362 6.74 7.61 9.52
C SER A 362 6.98 6.39 8.60
N CYS A 363 6.04 6.06 7.70
CA CYS A 363 6.29 5.06 6.66
C CYS A 363 7.44 5.46 5.73
N SER A 364 7.70 6.76 5.55
CA SER A 364 8.84 7.24 4.76
C SER A 364 10.19 6.76 5.34
N LEU A 365 10.32 6.64 6.67
CA LEU A 365 11.51 6.07 7.33
C LEU A 365 11.68 4.58 7.00
N LYS A 366 10.58 3.79 7.08
CA LYS A 366 10.60 2.35 6.75
C LYS A 366 10.93 2.11 5.28
N ILE A 367 10.37 2.93 4.39
CA ILE A 367 10.67 2.90 2.96
C ILE A 367 12.16 3.19 2.72
N SER A 368 12.72 4.23 3.38
CA SER A 368 14.14 4.55 3.25
C SER A 368 15.04 3.40 3.67
N SER A 369 14.73 2.72 4.79
CA SER A 369 15.45 1.52 5.22
C SER A 369 15.34 0.39 4.19
N GLY A 370 14.13 0.13 3.67
CA GLY A 370 13.90 -0.90 2.67
C GLY A 370 14.68 -0.67 1.38
N VAL A 371 14.63 0.54 0.82
CA VAL A 371 15.30 0.83 -0.46
C VAL A 371 16.81 0.99 -0.30
N SER A 372 17.30 1.42 0.86
CA SER A 372 18.74 1.38 1.18
C SER A 372 19.26 -0.05 1.17
N THR A 373 18.53 -0.96 1.84
CA THR A 373 18.83 -2.39 1.85
C THR A 373 18.74 -2.99 0.45
N ALA A 374 17.80 -2.54 -0.40
CA ALA A 374 17.67 -3.02 -1.78
C ALA A 374 18.94 -2.74 -2.60
N ILE A 375 19.49 -1.54 -2.51
CA ILE A 375 20.74 -1.19 -3.20
C ILE A 375 21.92 -2.00 -2.64
N LEU A 376 22.03 -2.10 -1.32
CA LEU A 376 23.09 -2.90 -0.67
C LEU A 376 23.02 -4.37 -1.09
N SER A 377 21.82 -4.97 -1.09
CA SER A 377 21.61 -6.36 -1.46
C SER A 377 21.94 -6.62 -2.93
N ALA A 378 21.58 -5.69 -3.84
CA ALA A 378 21.95 -5.76 -5.24
C ALA A 378 23.46 -5.67 -5.42
N THR A 379 24.11 -4.70 -4.78
CA THR A 379 25.57 -4.52 -4.85
C THR A 379 26.32 -5.77 -4.35
N LEU A 380 25.94 -6.32 -3.20
CA LEU A 380 26.54 -7.56 -2.67
C LEU A 380 26.38 -8.72 -3.66
N SER A 381 25.20 -8.85 -4.26
CA SER A 381 24.94 -9.95 -5.19
C SER A 381 25.77 -9.84 -6.46
N MET A 382 26.05 -8.63 -6.95
CA MET A 382 26.93 -8.41 -8.09
C MET A 382 28.39 -8.77 -7.81
N GLU A 383 28.82 -8.66 -6.56
CA GLU A 383 30.14 -9.10 -6.09
C GLU A 383 30.16 -10.61 -5.72
N GLY A 384 29.10 -11.35 -6.07
CA GLY A 384 28.99 -12.79 -5.76
C GLY A 384 28.81 -13.09 -4.26
N LYS A 385 28.43 -12.09 -3.45
CA LYS A 385 28.22 -12.25 -2.01
C LYS A 385 26.73 -12.33 -1.70
N HIS A 386 26.34 -13.33 -0.92
CA HIS A 386 24.96 -13.53 -0.51
C HIS A 386 24.85 -14.32 0.78
N VAL A 387 23.73 -14.18 1.45
CA VAL A 387 23.36 -14.99 2.61
C VAL A 387 23.04 -16.42 2.15
N THR A 388 23.64 -17.38 2.79
CA THR A 388 23.56 -18.81 2.43
C THR A 388 22.51 -19.55 3.26
N SER A 389 22.20 -20.79 2.89
CA SER A 389 21.29 -21.67 3.65
C SER A 389 21.80 -22.06 5.05
N ALA A 390 23.05 -21.77 5.37
CA ALA A 390 23.58 -21.91 6.72
C ALA A 390 23.13 -20.79 7.67
N GLU A 391 22.46 -19.76 7.16
CA GLU A 391 22.16 -18.53 7.89
C GLU A 391 20.63 -18.32 8.06
N GLY A 392 20.16 -18.48 9.29
CA GLY A 392 18.78 -18.11 9.66
C GLY A 392 17.69 -18.84 8.88
N ILE A 393 16.78 -18.06 8.27
CA ILE A 393 15.61 -18.59 7.55
C ILE A 393 15.83 -18.80 6.05
N ILE A 394 17.05 -18.59 5.58
CA ILE A 394 17.38 -18.70 4.16
C ILE A 394 17.54 -20.19 3.77
N ASP A 395 17.08 -20.51 2.56
CA ASP A 395 17.21 -21.85 1.96
C ASP A 395 18.00 -21.77 0.66
N GLU A 396 18.48 -22.93 0.16
CA GLU A 396 19.13 -23.01 -1.16
C GLU A 396 18.15 -22.58 -2.26
N ASP A 397 16.90 -23.02 -2.17
CA ASP A 397 15.81 -22.57 -3.03
C ASP A 397 15.31 -21.19 -2.60
N VAL A 398 15.42 -20.21 -3.50
CA VAL A 398 14.98 -18.84 -3.27
C VAL A 398 13.46 -18.75 -3.03
N ASP A 399 12.66 -19.54 -3.73
CA ASP A 399 11.22 -19.56 -3.55
C ASP A 399 10.83 -20.16 -2.20
N LYS A 400 11.63 -21.07 -1.66
CA LYS A 400 11.46 -21.56 -0.29
C LYS A 400 11.84 -20.50 0.74
N SER A 401 12.90 -19.72 0.49
CA SER A 401 13.23 -18.55 1.33
C SER A 401 12.10 -17.52 1.36
N ILE A 402 11.46 -17.28 0.20
CA ILE A 402 10.27 -16.41 0.10
C ILE A 402 9.11 -17.00 0.90
N ARG A 403 8.87 -18.30 0.80
CA ARG A 403 7.84 -18.98 1.61
C ARG A 403 8.11 -18.88 3.10
N ASN A 404 9.36 -19.04 3.55
CA ASN A 404 9.74 -18.87 4.96
C ASN A 404 9.43 -17.45 5.47
N LEU A 405 9.79 -16.42 4.69
CA LEU A 405 9.42 -15.03 4.98
C LEU A 405 7.91 -14.84 5.11
N THR A 406 7.17 -15.36 4.12
CA THR A 406 5.71 -15.14 4.05
C THR A 406 4.94 -15.92 5.11
N SER A 407 5.38 -17.12 5.50
CA SER A 407 4.82 -17.88 6.61
C SER A 407 5.01 -17.15 7.94
N ILE A 408 6.21 -16.59 8.21
CA ILE A 408 6.42 -15.76 9.39
C ILE A 408 5.45 -14.56 9.38
N GLY A 409 5.34 -13.85 8.26
CA GLY A 409 4.48 -12.69 8.15
C GLY A 409 2.99 -13.01 8.24
N LYS A 410 2.55 -14.14 7.70
CA LYS A 410 1.14 -14.53 7.63
C LYS A 410 0.65 -15.23 8.90
N GLU A 411 1.49 -16.09 9.49
CA GLU A 411 1.11 -16.99 10.57
C GLU A 411 1.66 -16.53 11.92
N ALA A 412 2.99 -16.37 12.05
CA ALA A 412 3.61 -16.04 13.32
C ALA A 412 3.37 -14.58 13.76
N MET A 413 3.24 -13.65 12.81
CA MET A 413 3.02 -12.23 13.14
C MET A 413 1.57 -11.86 13.44
N CYS A 414 0.61 -12.80 13.52
CA CYS A 414 -0.77 -12.49 13.91
C CYS A 414 -0.82 -11.91 15.34
N ILE A 415 -0.12 -12.53 16.29
CA ILE A 415 0.00 -12.03 17.67
C ILE A 415 0.65 -10.64 17.70
N THR A 416 1.65 -10.41 16.85
CA THR A 416 2.29 -9.09 16.72
C THR A 416 1.30 -8.04 16.26
N ASP A 417 0.40 -8.38 15.34
CA ASP A 417 -0.62 -7.47 14.82
C ASP A 417 -1.60 -7.05 15.92
N ASP A 418 -2.05 -8.01 16.73
CA ASP A 418 -2.93 -7.76 17.88
C ASP A 418 -2.24 -6.89 18.95
N MET A 419 -0.97 -7.17 19.27
CA MET A 419 -0.19 -6.36 20.20
C MET A 419 0.00 -4.93 19.71
N VAL A 420 0.35 -4.76 18.45
CA VAL A 420 0.52 -3.43 17.82
C VAL A 420 -0.78 -2.63 17.93
N LEU A 421 -1.91 -3.25 17.59
CA LEU A 421 -3.21 -2.58 17.69
C LEU A 421 -3.53 -2.20 19.13
N ASN A 422 -3.36 -3.13 20.08
CA ASN A 422 -3.60 -2.87 21.51
C ASN A 422 -2.75 -1.68 22.01
N ILE A 423 -1.47 -1.62 21.65
CA ILE A 423 -0.61 -0.48 21.97
C ILE A 423 -1.16 0.81 21.33
N MET A 424 -1.58 0.76 20.08
CA MET A 424 -2.05 1.94 19.35
C MET A 424 -3.37 2.50 19.92
N THR A 425 -4.28 1.63 20.37
CA THR A 425 -5.60 2.02 20.92
C THR A 425 -5.55 2.43 22.38
N ASN A 426 -4.56 1.96 23.14
CA ASN A 426 -4.39 2.24 24.57
C ASN A 426 -3.30 3.29 24.86
N LYS A 427 -2.91 4.11 23.88
CA LYS A 427 -2.03 5.25 24.14
C LYS A 427 -2.76 6.25 25.03
N CYS A 428 -2.17 6.55 26.18
CA CYS A 428 -2.57 7.72 26.96
C CYS A 428 -2.31 8.96 26.10
N ASN A 429 -3.34 9.74 25.84
CA ASN A 429 -3.26 11.05 25.20
C ASN A 429 -2.75 12.08 26.21
#